data_21de9b02c31d08c5f921ae3ec3505d0b
#
_entry.id   21de9b02c31d08c5f921ae3ec3505d0b
#
_cell.length_a   1.000
_cell.length_b   1.000
_cell.length_c   1.000
_cell.angle_alpha   90.00
_cell.angle_beta   90.00
_cell.angle_gamma   90.00
#
_symmetry.space_group_name_H-M   'P 1'
#
loop_
_entity.id
_entity.type
_entity.pdbx_description
1 polymer ?
#
loop_
_entity_poly.entity_id
_entity_poly.type
_entity_poly.pdbx_seq_one_letter_code
_entity_poly.pdbx_strand_id
1 'polypeptide(L)'
;MTGAALRRGGRELWSGLDLDVQPGELIAVLGPSGSGKTTLLRAILGLEDLSEGTVSVSGKPVRRSGNRSIGYLPQTRPLPRDTALRGRDLVALGVSGHRFGLPVTRRRDRERVDALVSAVGADSFADRPVGVLSGGEQQRLRVGQALADDPQLLLCDEPLTSLDLANQQGVVKRIDSHRRTGAAVLLVTHDINPVLGKVDRILYIANGRFTLGKPKDVLTSPVLTDLYGAPVFVLRAGDRLVVVGAPDAEASHHHHDHEGHA
;
A
#
# COMPACT_ATOMS: atom_id res chain seq x y z
N MET A 1 5.40 8.46 13.27
CA MET A 1 4.23 9.33 13.49
C MET A 1 4.02 9.42 14.98
N THR A 2 3.69 10.60 15.48
CA THR A 2 3.51 10.82 16.93
C THR A 2 2.24 11.62 17.17
N GLY A 3 1.33 11.08 17.99
CA GLY A 3 0.04 11.67 18.34
C GLY A 3 -0.82 12.05 17.14
N ALA A 4 -0.70 11.30 16.04
CA ALA A 4 -1.29 11.68 14.77
C ALA A 4 -2.80 11.48 14.76
N ALA A 5 -3.53 12.48 14.28
CA ALA A 5 -4.97 12.41 14.04
C ALA A 5 -5.30 12.85 12.61
N LEU A 6 -6.34 12.28 12.04
CA LEU A 6 -6.79 12.61 10.70
C LEU A 6 -8.31 12.72 10.65
N ARG A 7 -8.77 13.89 10.18
CA ARG A 7 -10.19 14.19 9.94
C ARG A 7 -10.41 14.50 8.46
N ARG A 8 -11.49 14.02 7.90
CA ARG A 8 -11.85 14.31 6.50
C ARG A 8 -13.36 14.50 6.38
N GLY A 9 -13.78 15.61 5.76
CA GLY A 9 -15.22 15.92 5.60
C GLY A 9 -15.98 15.99 6.91
N GLY A 10 -15.37 16.48 7.98
CA GLY A 10 -15.98 16.56 9.32
C GLY A 10 -15.98 15.25 10.12
N ARG A 11 -15.57 14.11 9.49
CA ARG A 11 -15.46 12.81 10.16
C ARG A 11 -14.02 12.57 10.61
N GLU A 12 -13.85 12.15 11.85
CA GLU A 12 -12.57 11.62 12.34
C GLU A 12 -12.35 10.21 11.80
N LEU A 13 -11.24 9.99 11.10
CA LEU A 13 -10.87 8.68 10.57
C LEU A 13 -10.11 7.88 11.62
N TRP A 14 -9.24 8.53 12.36
CA TRP A 14 -8.52 8.00 13.54
C TRP A 14 -7.81 9.16 14.25
N SER A 15 -7.50 8.96 15.55
CA SER A 15 -6.81 9.95 16.38
C SER A 15 -5.86 9.29 17.37
N GLY A 16 -4.83 10.02 17.80
CA GLY A 16 -3.84 9.54 18.77
C GLY A 16 -2.94 8.41 18.25
N LEU A 17 -2.73 8.31 16.94
CA LEU A 17 -1.91 7.24 16.35
C LEU A 17 -0.42 7.52 16.56
N ASP A 18 0.22 6.66 17.36
CA ASP A 18 1.67 6.54 17.45
C ASP A 18 2.12 5.35 16.61
N LEU A 19 2.89 5.61 15.56
CA LEU A 19 3.41 4.59 14.66
C LEU A 19 4.90 4.82 14.43
N ASP A 20 5.70 3.94 14.99
CA ASP A 20 7.13 3.83 14.70
C ASP A 20 7.38 2.58 13.85
N VAL A 21 8.13 2.71 12.75
CA VAL A 21 8.44 1.62 11.82
C VAL A 21 9.94 1.48 11.74
N GLN A 22 10.43 0.28 12.08
CA GLN A 22 11.86 -0.01 12.13
C GLN A 22 12.43 -0.37 10.75
N PRO A 23 13.72 -0.10 10.49
CA PRO A 23 14.40 -0.62 9.30
C PRO A 23 14.22 -2.14 9.15
N GLY A 24 13.88 -2.59 7.96
CA GLY A 24 13.64 -4.00 7.66
C GLY A 24 12.31 -4.56 8.19
N GLU A 25 11.45 -3.73 8.77
CA GLU A 25 10.14 -4.13 9.27
C GLU A 25 9.06 -4.06 8.18
N LEU A 26 8.13 -5.03 8.18
CA LEU A 26 6.92 -5.01 7.37
C LEU A 26 5.69 -4.89 8.28
N ILE A 27 4.99 -3.77 8.17
CA ILE A 27 3.71 -3.55 8.82
C ILE A 27 2.59 -3.66 7.78
N ALA A 28 1.63 -4.56 8.01
CA ALA A 28 0.40 -4.60 7.24
C ALA A 28 -0.64 -3.66 7.84
N VAL A 29 -1.29 -2.84 7.02
CA VAL A 29 -2.39 -1.96 7.40
C VAL A 29 -3.69 -2.56 6.91
N LEU A 30 -4.55 -2.96 7.84
CA LEU A 30 -5.82 -3.63 7.60
C LEU A 30 -7.00 -2.78 8.07
N GLY A 31 -8.19 -3.14 7.64
CA GLY A 31 -9.45 -2.52 8.06
C GLY A 31 -10.44 -2.40 6.89
N PRO A 32 -11.70 -2.06 7.16
CA PRO A 32 -12.74 -1.92 6.16
C PRO A 32 -12.46 -0.78 5.17
N SER A 33 -13.17 -0.77 4.06
CA SER A 33 -13.15 0.34 3.10
C SER A 33 -13.55 1.65 3.81
N GLY A 34 -12.89 2.75 3.47
CA GLY A 34 -13.17 4.05 4.10
C GLY A 34 -12.61 4.26 5.51
N SER A 35 -11.88 3.29 6.11
CA SER A 35 -11.26 3.46 7.44
C SER A 35 -10.04 4.40 7.48
N GLY A 36 -9.62 4.93 6.33
CA GLY A 36 -8.51 5.89 6.26
C GLY A 36 -7.13 5.29 5.96
N LYS A 37 -7.03 4.02 5.55
CA LYS A 37 -5.74 3.35 5.23
C LYS A 37 -4.95 4.07 4.13
N THR A 38 -5.57 4.30 2.97
CA THR A 38 -4.95 5.07 1.87
C THR A 38 -4.63 6.51 2.30
N THR A 39 -5.49 7.11 3.12
CA THR A 39 -5.27 8.47 3.64
C THR A 39 -4.07 8.51 4.60
N LEU A 40 -3.86 7.45 5.39
CA LEU A 40 -2.64 7.29 6.20
C LEU A 40 -1.38 7.29 5.32
N LEU A 41 -1.38 6.51 4.22
CA LEU A 41 -0.24 6.52 3.29
C LEU A 41 -0.04 7.91 2.66
N ARG A 42 -1.13 8.60 2.30
CA ARG A 42 -1.07 9.96 1.74
C ARG A 42 -0.51 10.97 2.75
N ALA A 43 -0.85 10.84 4.04
CA ALA A 43 -0.26 11.68 5.09
C ALA A 43 1.25 11.44 5.23
N ILE A 44 1.70 10.18 5.16
CA ILE A 44 3.14 9.83 5.17
C ILE A 44 3.87 10.36 3.92
N LEU A 45 3.18 10.46 2.79
CA LEU A 45 3.70 11.07 1.55
C LEU A 45 3.72 12.62 1.59
N GLY A 46 3.08 13.24 2.58
CA GLY A 46 2.88 14.69 2.64
C GLY A 46 1.83 15.20 1.64
N LEU A 47 0.96 14.32 1.14
CA LEU A 47 -0.14 14.64 0.22
C LEU A 47 -1.46 14.93 0.94
N GLU A 48 -1.52 14.64 2.23
CA GLU A 48 -2.65 14.91 3.11
C GLU A 48 -2.11 15.47 4.42
N ASP A 49 -2.70 16.56 4.91
CA ASP A 49 -2.29 17.17 6.16
C ASP A 49 -2.93 16.43 7.34
N LEU A 50 -2.17 16.16 8.39
CA LEU A 50 -2.71 15.67 9.64
C LEU A 50 -3.54 16.76 10.31
N SER A 51 -4.61 16.37 11.01
CA SER A 51 -5.36 17.29 11.87
C SER A 51 -4.61 17.62 13.16
N GLU A 52 -3.84 16.64 13.67
CA GLU A 52 -3.01 16.77 14.87
C GLU A 52 -1.79 15.85 14.74
N GLY A 53 -0.74 16.12 15.51
CA GLY A 53 0.48 15.31 15.55
C GLY A 53 1.46 15.59 14.40
N THR A 54 2.43 14.71 14.23
CA THR A 54 3.53 14.89 13.27
C THR A 54 3.91 13.59 12.57
N VAL A 55 4.47 13.73 11.35
CA VAL A 55 5.09 12.63 10.59
C VAL A 55 6.52 12.98 10.26
N SER A 56 7.43 12.06 10.54
CA SER A 56 8.81 12.13 10.08
C SER A 56 9.24 10.81 9.45
N VAL A 57 10.11 10.87 8.45
CA VAL A 57 10.72 9.70 7.81
C VAL A 57 12.24 9.90 7.86
N SER A 58 12.95 8.92 8.40
CA SER A 58 14.42 8.99 8.63
C SER A 58 14.82 10.26 9.39
N GLY A 59 14.05 10.61 10.44
CA GLY A 59 14.28 11.80 11.27
C GLY A 59 13.95 13.15 10.63
N LYS A 60 13.45 13.17 9.40
CA LYS A 60 13.10 14.42 8.69
C LYS A 60 11.58 14.57 8.61
N PRO A 61 11.03 15.75 8.95
CA PRO A 61 9.60 16.02 8.76
C PRO A 61 9.19 15.82 7.30
N VAL A 62 8.04 15.20 7.10
CA VAL A 62 7.47 15.03 5.77
C VAL A 62 6.98 16.38 5.24
N ARG A 63 7.21 16.64 3.96
CA ARG A 63 6.83 17.88 3.26
C ARG A 63 6.17 17.56 1.93
N ARG A 64 5.32 18.45 1.43
CA ARG A 64 4.65 18.35 0.11
C ARG A 64 5.62 18.33 -1.08
N SER A 65 6.86 18.76 -0.90
CA SER A 65 7.89 18.75 -1.95
C SER A 65 8.37 17.35 -2.36
N GLY A 66 7.82 16.31 -1.75
CA GLY A 66 8.22 14.92 -1.95
C GLY A 66 9.45 14.53 -1.13
N ASN A 67 9.66 13.23 -1.00
CA ASN A 67 10.80 12.65 -0.28
C ASN A 67 11.28 11.40 -1.03
N ARG A 68 12.48 11.45 -1.60
CA ARG A 68 13.08 10.32 -2.34
C ARG A 68 13.37 9.09 -1.48
N SER A 69 13.42 9.24 -0.16
CA SER A 69 13.55 8.10 0.75
C SER A 69 12.26 7.29 0.83
N ILE A 70 11.17 7.73 0.19
CA ILE A 70 9.87 7.05 0.18
C ILE A 70 9.57 6.58 -1.24
N GLY A 71 9.45 5.27 -1.42
CA GLY A 71 8.87 4.66 -2.61
C GLY A 71 7.36 4.49 -2.41
N TYR A 72 6.57 4.74 -3.44
CA TYR A 72 5.12 4.56 -3.36
C TYR A 72 4.61 3.70 -4.50
N LEU A 73 3.91 2.65 -4.15
CA LEU A 73 3.18 1.76 -5.05
C LEU A 73 1.68 1.99 -4.84
N PRO A 74 1.05 2.83 -5.66
CA PRO A 74 -0.36 3.19 -5.51
C PRO A 74 -1.29 2.03 -5.86
N GLN A 75 -2.49 2.06 -5.31
CA GLN A 75 -3.59 1.26 -5.82
C GLN A 75 -3.88 1.69 -7.26
N THR A 76 -3.73 0.78 -8.20
CA THR A 76 -3.77 1.13 -9.60
C THR A 76 -4.73 0.24 -10.38
N ARG A 77 -5.49 0.88 -11.27
CA ARG A 77 -6.21 0.17 -12.33
C ARG A 77 -5.23 -0.17 -13.47
N PRO A 78 -5.48 -1.24 -14.22
CA PRO A 78 -4.73 -1.52 -15.44
C PRO A 78 -4.71 -0.29 -16.35
N LEU A 79 -3.55 -0.03 -16.97
CA LEU A 79 -3.43 1.05 -17.94
C LEU A 79 -4.26 0.74 -19.20
N PRO A 80 -4.82 1.77 -19.88
CA PRO A 80 -5.58 1.58 -21.10
C PRO A 80 -4.77 0.86 -22.18
N ARG A 81 -5.45 0.07 -23.02
CA ARG A 81 -4.79 -0.76 -24.06
C ARG A 81 -4.04 0.04 -25.11
N ASP A 82 -4.44 1.26 -25.34
CA ASP A 82 -3.84 2.21 -26.28
C ASP A 82 -2.63 2.98 -25.70
N THR A 83 -2.24 2.67 -24.45
CA THR A 83 -1.06 3.28 -23.83
C THR A 83 0.21 2.82 -24.53
N ALA A 84 0.83 3.70 -25.31
CA ALA A 84 2.03 3.42 -26.10
C ALA A 84 3.33 3.41 -25.28
N LEU A 85 3.31 3.88 -24.02
CA LEU A 85 4.46 3.88 -23.11
C LEU A 85 5.02 2.47 -22.95
N ARG A 86 6.32 2.27 -23.13
CA ARG A 86 6.95 0.96 -22.92
C ARG A 86 7.12 0.67 -21.43
N GLY A 87 7.18 -0.62 -21.09
CA GLY A 87 7.41 -1.04 -19.71
C GLY A 87 8.67 -0.45 -19.09
N ARG A 88 9.79 -0.43 -19.84
CA ARG A 88 11.03 0.20 -19.36
C ARG A 88 10.93 1.70 -19.15
N ASP A 89 10.12 2.38 -19.97
CA ASP A 89 9.90 3.82 -19.82
C ASP A 89 9.09 4.12 -18.56
N LEU A 90 8.13 3.24 -18.20
CA LEU A 90 7.41 3.32 -16.92
C LEU A 90 8.38 3.22 -15.72
N VAL A 91 9.34 2.29 -15.76
CA VAL A 91 10.38 2.18 -14.73
C VAL A 91 11.29 3.41 -14.74
N ALA A 92 11.65 3.92 -15.92
CA ALA A 92 12.50 5.09 -16.09
C ALA A 92 11.87 6.36 -15.50
N LEU A 93 10.54 6.49 -15.48
CA LEU A 93 9.85 7.58 -14.78
C LEU A 93 10.17 7.61 -13.28
N GLY A 94 10.40 6.46 -12.65
CA GLY A 94 10.86 6.39 -11.27
C GLY A 94 12.29 6.94 -11.10
N VAL A 95 13.18 6.64 -12.05
CA VAL A 95 14.60 7.04 -12.00
C VAL A 95 14.82 8.52 -12.32
N SER A 96 14.09 9.06 -13.29
CA SER A 96 14.37 10.39 -13.85
C SER A 96 13.16 11.30 -14.00
N GLY A 97 11.94 10.85 -13.71
CA GLY A 97 10.71 11.61 -13.90
C GLY A 97 10.59 12.90 -13.07
N HIS A 98 11.42 13.07 -12.05
CA HIS A 98 11.53 14.29 -11.25
C HIS A 98 12.39 15.39 -11.89
N ARG A 99 13.08 15.09 -12.99
CA ARG A 99 13.97 16.05 -13.67
C ARG A 99 13.20 16.77 -14.79
N PHE A 100 13.18 18.10 -14.70
CA PHE A 100 12.66 18.96 -15.76
C PHE A 100 13.75 19.22 -16.80
N GLY A 101 13.37 19.28 -18.08
CA GLY A 101 14.27 19.62 -19.18
C GLY A 101 14.33 18.55 -20.28
N LEU A 102 15.29 18.69 -21.20
CA LEU A 102 15.48 17.71 -22.27
C LEU A 102 15.76 16.32 -21.67
N PRO A 103 15.15 15.25 -22.21
CA PRO A 103 15.32 13.89 -21.72
C PRO A 103 16.71 13.34 -22.10
N VAL A 104 17.77 13.90 -21.50
CA VAL A 104 19.13 13.35 -21.67
C VAL A 104 19.22 12.12 -20.78
N THR A 105 18.98 10.96 -21.37
CA THR A 105 19.14 9.69 -20.67
C THR A 105 20.63 9.42 -20.45
N ARG A 106 21.10 9.63 -19.22
CA ARG A 106 22.48 9.34 -18.84
C ARG A 106 22.72 7.83 -18.87
N ARG A 107 23.91 7.39 -19.19
CA ARG A 107 24.31 5.97 -19.17
C ARG A 107 23.95 5.30 -17.83
N ARG A 108 24.24 5.95 -16.72
CA ARG A 108 23.90 5.49 -15.36
C ARG A 108 22.38 5.29 -15.15
N ASP A 109 21.54 6.16 -15.73
CA ASP A 109 20.08 6.04 -15.60
C ASP A 109 19.57 4.81 -16.36
N ARG A 110 20.15 4.51 -17.54
CA ARG A 110 19.84 3.30 -18.31
C ARG A 110 20.26 2.04 -17.57
N GLU A 111 21.49 1.97 -17.07
CA GLU A 111 22.00 0.87 -16.27
C GLU A 111 21.12 0.62 -15.03
N ARG A 112 20.64 1.70 -14.38
CA ARG A 112 19.69 1.58 -13.25
C ARG A 112 18.34 1.03 -13.69
N VAL A 113 17.79 1.49 -14.80
CA VAL A 113 16.51 0.96 -15.35
C VAL A 113 16.65 -0.52 -15.70
N ASP A 114 17.73 -0.92 -16.37
CA ASP A 114 17.99 -2.31 -16.72
C ASP A 114 18.09 -3.20 -15.48
N ALA A 115 18.81 -2.75 -14.46
CA ALA A 115 18.91 -3.46 -13.18
C ALA A 115 17.54 -3.62 -12.48
N LEU A 116 16.71 -2.59 -12.51
CA LEU A 116 15.35 -2.63 -11.93
C LEU A 116 14.43 -3.56 -12.74
N VAL A 117 14.47 -3.50 -14.07
CA VAL A 117 13.72 -4.39 -14.96
C VAL A 117 14.06 -5.85 -14.66
N SER A 118 15.34 -6.17 -14.55
CA SER A 118 15.78 -7.54 -14.20
C SER A 118 15.39 -7.92 -12.77
N ALA A 119 15.54 -7.02 -11.80
CA ALA A 119 15.15 -7.27 -10.39
C ALA A 119 13.66 -7.59 -10.24
N VAL A 120 12.79 -7.00 -11.07
CA VAL A 120 11.37 -7.33 -11.06
C VAL A 120 10.99 -8.46 -12.03
N GLY A 121 11.96 -9.05 -12.75
CA GLY A 121 11.76 -10.14 -13.69
C GLY A 121 10.91 -9.72 -14.89
N ALA A 122 11.17 -8.54 -15.43
CA ALA A 122 10.43 -7.95 -16.54
C ALA A 122 11.19 -7.98 -17.87
N ASP A 123 12.38 -8.60 -17.93
CA ASP A 123 13.27 -8.59 -19.10
C ASP A 123 12.57 -8.98 -20.41
N SER A 124 11.68 -9.96 -20.38
CA SER A 124 11.00 -10.49 -21.57
C SER A 124 9.88 -9.60 -22.11
N PHE A 125 9.41 -8.60 -21.34
CA PHE A 125 8.27 -7.76 -21.73
C PHE A 125 8.48 -6.26 -21.51
N ALA A 126 9.61 -5.83 -20.94
CA ALA A 126 9.88 -4.42 -20.65
C ALA A 126 9.87 -3.52 -21.89
N ASP A 127 10.17 -4.03 -23.07
CA ASP A 127 10.16 -3.24 -24.30
C ASP A 127 8.80 -3.20 -25.00
N ARG A 128 7.80 -3.93 -24.49
CA ARG A 128 6.44 -3.91 -25.02
C ARG A 128 5.65 -2.71 -24.48
N PRO A 129 4.65 -2.20 -25.23
CA PRO A 129 3.72 -1.19 -24.73
C PRO A 129 3.01 -1.67 -23.46
N VAL A 130 2.89 -0.80 -22.44
CA VAL A 130 2.29 -1.19 -21.14
C VAL A 130 0.83 -1.59 -21.29
N GLY A 131 0.11 -0.96 -22.21
CA GLY A 131 -1.31 -1.22 -22.45
C GLY A 131 -1.63 -2.65 -22.92
N VAL A 132 -0.65 -3.38 -23.51
CA VAL A 132 -0.86 -4.76 -23.95
C VAL A 132 -0.35 -5.80 -22.95
N LEU A 133 0.23 -5.36 -21.83
CA LEU A 133 0.71 -6.21 -20.76
C LEU A 133 -0.42 -6.66 -19.84
N SER A 134 -0.29 -7.86 -19.29
CA SER A 134 -1.18 -8.35 -18.25
C SER A 134 -1.10 -7.48 -16.98
N GLY A 135 -2.14 -7.49 -16.13
CA GLY A 135 -2.13 -6.76 -14.86
C GLY A 135 -0.93 -7.12 -13.97
N GLY A 136 -0.53 -8.39 -13.94
CA GLY A 136 0.64 -8.85 -13.19
C GLY A 136 1.96 -8.34 -13.77
N GLU A 137 2.10 -8.26 -15.10
CA GLU A 137 3.28 -7.68 -15.75
C GLU A 137 3.36 -6.17 -15.49
N GLN A 138 2.24 -5.45 -15.62
CA GLN A 138 2.17 -4.02 -15.28
C GLN A 138 2.53 -3.77 -13.81
N GLN A 139 2.03 -4.61 -12.89
CA GLN A 139 2.31 -4.46 -11.47
C GLN A 139 3.78 -4.69 -11.14
N ARG A 140 4.44 -5.66 -11.79
CA ARG A 140 5.89 -5.87 -11.64
C ARG A 140 6.70 -4.62 -12.05
N LEU A 141 6.34 -4.00 -13.17
CA LEU A 141 6.99 -2.75 -13.63
C LEU A 141 6.78 -1.60 -12.65
N ARG A 142 5.58 -1.49 -12.06
CA ARG A 142 5.28 -0.47 -11.03
C ARG A 142 6.09 -0.69 -9.75
N VAL A 143 6.31 -1.95 -9.35
CA VAL A 143 7.25 -2.26 -8.26
C VAL A 143 8.65 -1.76 -8.63
N GLY A 144 9.14 -2.04 -9.85
CA GLY A 144 10.42 -1.50 -10.33
C GLY A 144 10.49 0.03 -10.29
N GLN A 145 9.43 0.70 -10.70
CA GLN A 145 9.30 2.15 -10.61
C GLN A 145 9.36 2.66 -9.16
N ALA A 146 8.65 2.02 -8.23
CA ALA A 146 8.62 2.42 -6.82
C ALA A 146 9.99 2.22 -6.12
N LEU A 147 10.80 1.28 -6.61
CA LEU A 147 12.15 0.98 -6.10
C LEU A 147 13.26 1.80 -6.76
N ALA A 148 12.94 2.74 -7.65
CA ALA A 148 13.91 3.43 -8.50
C ALA A 148 15.00 4.19 -7.71
N ASP A 149 14.61 4.88 -6.64
CA ASP A 149 15.50 5.68 -5.79
C ASP A 149 16.04 4.89 -4.56
N ASP A 150 15.88 3.56 -4.56
CA ASP A 150 16.28 2.69 -3.44
C ASP A 150 15.71 3.18 -2.08
N PRO A 151 14.36 3.26 -1.96
CA PRO A 151 13.71 3.94 -0.86
C PRO A 151 13.97 3.24 0.48
N GLN A 152 14.14 4.03 1.54
CA GLN A 152 14.23 3.53 2.92
C GLN A 152 12.86 3.13 3.50
N LEU A 153 11.77 3.70 2.95
CA LEU A 153 10.39 3.36 3.27
C LEU A 153 9.63 3.08 1.98
N LEU A 154 9.07 1.89 1.86
CA LEU A 154 8.19 1.52 0.75
C LEU A 154 6.74 1.50 1.23
N LEU A 155 5.92 2.36 0.66
CA LEU A 155 4.48 2.41 0.89
C LEU A 155 3.77 1.67 -0.24
N CYS A 156 2.96 0.68 0.09
CA CYS A 156 2.19 -0.11 -0.87
C CYS A 156 0.70 0.02 -0.57
N ASP A 157 -0.07 0.53 -1.53
CA ASP A 157 -1.52 0.65 -1.42
C ASP A 157 -2.19 -0.44 -2.27
N GLU A 158 -2.67 -1.48 -1.63
CA GLU A 158 -3.31 -2.66 -2.23
C GLU A 158 -2.55 -3.27 -3.44
N PRO A 159 -1.26 -3.59 -3.28
CA PRO A 159 -0.40 -3.98 -4.40
C PRO A 159 -0.74 -5.35 -5.01
N LEU A 160 -1.60 -6.14 -4.36
CA LEU A 160 -1.94 -7.51 -4.73
C LEU A 160 -3.34 -7.65 -5.31
N THR A 161 -4.14 -6.57 -5.31
CA THR A 161 -5.52 -6.56 -5.81
C THR A 161 -5.57 -6.92 -7.30
N SER A 162 -6.54 -7.75 -7.67
CA SER A 162 -6.78 -8.22 -9.04
C SER A 162 -5.64 -9.05 -9.67
N LEU A 163 -4.71 -9.55 -8.86
CA LEU A 163 -3.65 -10.47 -9.31
C LEU A 163 -4.01 -11.92 -8.99
N ASP A 164 -3.66 -12.83 -9.89
CA ASP A 164 -3.68 -14.25 -9.59
C ASP A 164 -2.61 -14.63 -8.54
N LEU A 165 -2.73 -15.81 -7.96
CA LEU A 165 -1.87 -16.26 -6.86
C LEU A 165 -0.37 -16.24 -7.23
N ALA A 166 0.00 -16.62 -8.44
CA ALA A 166 1.40 -16.66 -8.88
C ALA A 166 1.99 -15.25 -8.98
N ASN A 167 1.22 -14.30 -9.54
CA ASN A 167 1.62 -12.90 -9.60
C ASN A 167 1.66 -12.25 -8.22
N GLN A 168 0.71 -12.54 -7.32
CA GLN A 168 0.76 -12.09 -5.93
C GLN A 168 2.06 -12.53 -5.24
N GLN A 169 2.40 -13.82 -5.31
CA GLN A 169 3.65 -14.34 -4.75
C GLN A 169 4.89 -13.66 -5.34
N GLY A 170 4.87 -13.41 -6.64
CA GLY A 170 5.94 -12.69 -7.33
C GLY A 170 6.13 -11.27 -6.80
N VAL A 171 5.05 -10.49 -6.62
CA VAL A 171 5.09 -9.13 -6.06
C VAL A 171 5.55 -9.16 -4.61
N VAL A 172 4.99 -10.04 -3.78
CA VAL A 172 5.36 -10.19 -2.36
C VAL A 172 6.85 -10.53 -2.21
N LYS A 173 7.37 -11.43 -3.05
CA LYS A 173 8.80 -11.79 -3.04
C LYS A 173 9.70 -10.57 -3.31
N ARG A 174 9.32 -9.69 -4.23
CA ARG A 174 10.10 -8.49 -4.58
C ARG A 174 10.07 -7.44 -3.48
N ILE A 175 8.89 -7.20 -2.90
CA ILE A 175 8.73 -6.31 -1.73
C ILE A 175 9.58 -6.83 -0.56
N ASP A 176 9.50 -8.14 -0.25
CA ASP A 176 10.27 -8.76 0.82
C ASP A 176 11.79 -8.73 0.54
N SER A 177 12.21 -8.90 -0.71
CA SER A 177 13.62 -8.77 -1.07
C SER A 177 14.15 -7.38 -0.80
N HIS A 178 13.39 -6.33 -1.13
CA HIS A 178 13.77 -4.95 -0.82
C HIS A 178 13.76 -4.68 0.70
N ARG A 179 12.74 -5.17 1.43
CA ARG A 179 12.71 -5.11 2.90
C ARG A 179 13.98 -5.69 3.53
N ARG A 180 14.47 -6.81 3.03
CA ARG A 180 15.70 -7.48 3.53
C ARG A 180 16.99 -6.67 3.32
N THR A 181 16.97 -5.66 2.47
CA THR A 181 18.10 -4.70 2.35
C THR A 181 18.09 -3.65 3.47
N GLY A 182 17.11 -3.69 4.38
CA GLY A 182 16.95 -2.76 5.49
C GLY A 182 15.85 -1.71 5.27
N ALA A 183 15.15 -1.73 4.14
CA ALA A 183 14.02 -0.83 3.91
C ALA A 183 12.81 -1.21 4.77
N ALA A 184 12.13 -0.23 5.36
CA ALA A 184 10.84 -0.43 6.01
C ALA A 184 9.73 -0.56 4.97
N VAL A 185 8.68 -1.34 5.25
CA VAL A 185 7.53 -1.51 4.37
C VAL A 185 6.24 -1.29 5.13
N LEU A 186 5.38 -0.41 4.61
CA LEU A 186 4.01 -0.26 5.06
C LEU A 186 3.06 -0.69 3.93
N LEU A 187 2.32 -1.77 4.13
CA LEU A 187 1.53 -2.42 3.11
C LEU A 187 0.04 -2.42 3.49
N VAL A 188 -0.76 -1.63 2.79
CA VAL A 188 -2.23 -1.67 2.89
C VAL A 188 -2.75 -2.83 2.06
N THR A 189 -3.60 -3.65 2.67
CA THR A 189 -4.28 -4.75 1.98
C THR A 189 -5.62 -5.06 2.64
N HIS A 190 -6.54 -5.64 1.90
CA HIS A 190 -7.77 -6.22 2.42
C HIS A 190 -7.63 -7.73 2.67
N ASP A 191 -6.65 -8.40 2.03
CA ASP A 191 -6.31 -9.79 2.29
C ASP A 191 -4.88 -9.91 2.81
N ILE A 192 -4.76 -10.36 4.06
CA ILE A 192 -3.46 -10.53 4.74
C ILE A 192 -2.77 -11.83 4.33
N ASN A 193 -3.50 -12.83 3.84
CA ASN A 193 -2.99 -14.18 3.65
C ASN A 193 -1.74 -14.27 2.76
N PRO A 194 -1.65 -13.54 1.63
CA PRO A 194 -0.46 -13.60 0.78
C PRO A 194 0.83 -13.12 1.45
N VAL A 195 0.71 -12.29 2.51
CA VAL A 195 1.86 -11.67 3.20
C VAL A 195 2.01 -12.10 4.66
N LEU A 196 1.04 -12.86 5.22
CA LEU A 196 0.95 -13.17 6.65
C LEU A 196 2.26 -13.72 7.23
N GLY A 197 2.94 -14.63 6.53
CA GLY A 197 4.21 -15.21 6.97
C GLY A 197 5.42 -14.26 6.92
N LYS A 198 5.25 -13.01 6.50
CA LYS A 198 6.31 -12.00 6.36
C LYS A 198 6.04 -10.74 7.16
N VAL A 199 4.81 -10.59 7.69
CA VAL A 199 4.37 -9.43 8.45
C VAL A 199 4.90 -9.51 9.88
N ASP A 200 5.57 -8.45 10.32
CA ASP A 200 6.07 -8.31 11.67
C ASP A 200 4.99 -7.76 12.62
N ARG A 201 4.28 -6.71 12.20
CA ARG A 201 3.15 -6.12 12.93
C ARG A 201 1.99 -5.81 12.00
N ILE A 202 0.81 -5.69 12.58
CA ILE A 202 -0.41 -5.26 11.92
C ILE A 202 -0.91 -3.99 12.60
N LEU A 203 -1.21 -2.97 11.80
CA LEU A 203 -2.05 -1.83 12.16
C LEU A 203 -3.45 -2.09 11.62
N TYR A 204 -4.39 -2.38 12.50
CA TYR A 204 -5.79 -2.60 12.13
C TYR A 204 -6.60 -1.34 12.47
N ILE A 205 -7.27 -0.74 11.48
CA ILE A 205 -8.04 0.51 11.65
C ILE A 205 -9.51 0.22 11.34
N ALA A 206 -10.41 0.46 12.28
CA ALA A 206 -11.86 0.38 12.09
C ALA A 206 -12.59 1.35 13.01
N ASN A 207 -13.70 1.93 12.54
CA ASN A 207 -14.60 2.80 13.31
C ASN A 207 -13.91 3.94 14.08
N GLY A 208 -12.89 4.57 13.50
CA GLY A 208 -12.13 5.63 14.13
C GLY A 208 -11.13 5.18 15.19
N ARG A 209 -11.08 3.87 15.47
CA ARG A 209 -10.17 3.22 16.42
C ARG A 209 -9.11 2.42 15.67
N PHE A 210 -8.03 2.10 16.35
CA PHE A 210 -6.98 1.23 15.79
C PHE A 210 -6.37 0.34 16.87
N THR A 211 -5.73 -0.72 16.41
CA THR A 211 -4.85 -1.57 17.22
C THR A 211 -3.58 -1.86 16.43
N LEU A 212 -2.44 -1.87 17.12
CA LEU A 212 -1.12 -2.15 16.54
C LEU A 212 -0.43 -3.23 17.35
N GLY A 213 -0.01 -4.30 16.69
CA GLY A 213 0.64 -5.43 17.39
C GLY A 213 1.06 -6.55 16.44
N LYS A 214 1.57 -7.64 17.01
CA LYS A 214 1.91 -8.83 16.21
C LYS A 214 0.64 -9.47 15.61
N PRO A 215 0.75 -10.15 14.45
CA PRO A 215 -0.42 -10.78 13.81
C PRO A 215 -1.26 -11.66 14.74
N LYS A 216 -0.59 -12.46 15.58
CA LYS A 216 -1.26 -13.36 16.54
C LYS A 216 -2.05 -12.63 17.63
N ASP A 217 -1.66 -11.40 17.97
CA ASP A 217 -2.26 -10.62 19.04
C ASP A 217 -3.41 -9.74 18.49
N VAL A 218 -3.28 -9.25 17.25
CA VAL A 218 -4.26 -8.38 16.60
C VAL A 218 -5.38 -9.17 15.91
N LEU A 219 -5.04 -10.23 15.17
CA LEU A 219 -6.00 -11.03 14.42
C LEU A 219 -6.65 -12.09 15.31
N THR A 220 -7.44 -11.63 16.27
CA THR A 220 -8.23 -12.47 17.19
C THR A 220 -9.68 -11.97 17.23
N SER A 221 -10.63 -12.89 17.44
CA SER A 221 -12.05 -12.53 17.51
C SER A 221 -12.35 -11.48 18.58
N PRO A 222 -11.80 -11.57 19.83
CA PRO A 222 -12.05 -10.55 20.85
C PRO A 222 -11.57 -9.16 20.45
N VAL A 223 -10.35 -9.02 19.91
CA VAL A 223 -9.76 -7.74 19.53
C VAL A 223 -10.55 -7.10 18.37
N LEU A 224 -10.90 -7.88 17.35
CA LEU A 224 -11.66 -7.34 16.22
C LEU A 224 -13.13 -7.05 16.62
N THR A 225 -13.76 -7.85 17.47
CA THR A 225 -15.10 -7.57 18.02
C THR A 225 -15.12 -6.25 18.78
N ASP A 226 -14.12 -5.99 19.66
CA ASP A 226 -14.01 -4.71 20.35
C ASP A 226 -13.80 -3.54 19.37
N LEU A 227 -12.93 -3.71 18.38
CA LEU A 227 -12.59 -2.68 17.41
C LEU A 227 -13.77 -2.31 16.50
N TYR A 228 -14.57 -3.31 16.11
CA TYR A 228 -15.75 -3.11 15.27
C TYR A 228 -16.98 -2.68 16.07
N GLY A 229 -17.04 -2.97 17.37
CA GLY A 229 -18.25 -2.82 18.18
C GLY A 229 -19.39 -3.78 17.83
N ALA A 230 -19.08 -4.86 17.10
CA ALA A 230 -20.01 -5.89 16.63
C ALA A 230 -19.29 -7.24 16.59
N PRO A 231 -20.01 -8.37 16.70
CA PRO A 231 -19.39 -9.71 16.70
C PRO A 231 -18.59 -9.96 15.43
N VAL A 232 -17.30 -10.24 15.58
CA VAL A 232 -16.38 -10.60 14.52
C VAL A 232 -15.66 -11.90 14.88
N PHE A 233 -15.64 -12.85 13.95
CA PHE A 233 -15.00 -14.13 14.13
C PHE A 233 -13.75 -14.22 13.26
N VAL A 234 -12.63 -14.59 13.85
CA VAL A 234 -11.41 -14.91 13.13
C VAL A 234 -11.26 -16.44 13.12
N LEU A 235 -11.37 -17.01 11.94
CA LEU A 235 -11.29 -18.44 11.72
C LEU A 235 -9.97 -18.79 11.05
N ARG A 236 -9.40 -19.95 11.43
CA ARG A 236 -8.22 -20.52 10.77
C ARG A 236 -8.65 -21.72 9.91
N ALA A 237 -8.31 -21.66 8.64
CA ALA A 237 -8.50 -22.74 7.68
C ALA A 237 -7.11 -23.14 7.12
N GLY A 238 -6.44 -24.10 7.79
CA GLY A 238 -5.02 -24.40 7.56
C GLY A 238 -4.16 -23.17 7.89
N ASP A 239 -3.35 -22.74 6.93
CA ASP A 239 -2.48 -21.56 7.07
C ASP A 239 -3.17 -20.22 6.74
N ARG A 240 -4.48 -20.25 6.42
CA ARG A 240 -5.24 -19.06 6.07
C ARG A 240 -6.07 -18.56 7.25
N LEU A 241 -6.18 -17.23 7.32
CA LEU A 241 -7.08 -16.53 8.24
C LEU A 241 -8.27 -15.98 7.45
N VAL A 242 -9.47 -16.17 8.00
CA VAL A 242 -10.73 -15.65 7.47
C VAL A 242 -11.40 -14.82 8.56
N VAL A 243 -11.72 -13.57 8.26
CA VAL A 243 -12.49 -12.70 9.15
C VAL A 243 -13.95 -12.69 8.69
N VAL A 244 -14.85 -13.03 9.58
CA VAL A 244 -16.29 -13.17 9.28
C VAL A 244 -17.10 -12.32 10.25
N GLY A 245 -18.18 -11.71 9.76
CA GLY A 245 -19.09 -10.91 10.58
C GLY A 245 -18.70 -9.45 10.75
N ALA A 246 -17.56 -9.01 10.17
CA ALA A 246 -17.25 -7.59 10.13
C ALA A 246 -18.27 -6.87 9.22
N PRO A 247 -19.01 -5.85 9.73
CA PRO A 247 -19.94 -5.11 8.88
C PRO A 247 -19.14 -4.35 7.81
N ASP A 248 -19.45 -4.60 6.53
CA ASP A 248 -18.90 -3.80 5.44
C ASP A 248 -19.44 -2.37 5.56
N ALA A 249 -18.56 -1.38 5.42
CA ALA A 249 -18.93 0.04 5.52
C ALA A 249 -19.93 0.48 4.42
N GLU A 250 -20.19 -0.36 3.42
CA GLU A 250 -21.14 -0.11 2.31
C GLU A 250 -22.60 -0.50 2.62
N ALA A 251 -22.87 -1.26 3.68
CA ALA A 251 -24.23 -1.71 4.00
C ALA A 251 -25.13 -0.62 4.61
N SER A 252 -24.63 0.58 4.88
CA SER A 252 -25.40 1.63 5.60
C SER A 252 -26.09 2.66 4.70
N HIS A 253 -26.18 2.47 3.37
CA HIS A 253 -26.75 3.49 2.48
C HIS A 253 -27.97 3.05 1.66
N HIS A 254 -28.65 1.93 1.98
CA HIS A 254 -29.89 1.55 1.29
C HIS A 254 -31.00 1.18 2.29
N HIS A 255 -31.50 2.16 3.06
CA HIS A 255 -32.86 2.21 3.53
C HIS A 255 -33.41 3.57 3.17
N HIS A 256 -33.88 3.73 1.94
CA HIS A 256 -34.87 4.72 1.62
C HIS A 256 -36.23 4.03 1.65
N ASP A 257 -37.02 4.47 2.62
CA ASP A 257 -38.41 4.16 2.81
C ASP A 257 -39.21 4.41 1.51
N HIS A 258 -39.73 3.37 0.94
CA HIS A 258 -40.90 3.45 0.10
C HIS A 258 -42.14 3.17 0.99
N GLU A 259 -42.56 4.17 1.74
CA GLU A 259 -43.95 4.21 2.21
C GLU A 259 -44.81 4.75 1.09
N GLY A 260 -45.84 3.94 0.78
CA GLY A 260 -46.76 4.16 -0.30
C GLY A 260 -47.71 5.34 -0.07
N HIS A 261 -48.27 5.77 -1.18
CA HIS A 261 -49.56 6.43 -1.17
C HIS A 261 -50.50 5.59 -2.06
N ALA A 262 -51.57 5.16 -1.38
CA ALA A 262 -52.80 4.68 -2.00
C ALA A 262 -53.51 5.80 -2.77
#